data_b609b68c5064a92116ac156c84a139d1
#
_entry.id   b609b68c5064a92116ac156c84a139d1
#
_cell.length_a   1.000
_cell.length_b   1.000
_cell.length_c   1.000
_cell.angle_alpha   90.00
_cell.angle_beta   90.00
_cell.angle_gamma   90.00
#
_symmetry.space_group_name_H-M   'P 1'
#
loop_
_entity.id
_entity.type
_entity.pdbx_description
1 polymer ?
#
loop_
_entity_poly.entity_id
_entity_poly.type
_entity_poly.pdbx_seq_one_letter_code
_entity_poly.pdbx_strand_id
1 'polypeptide(L)'
;GASKICLVVFSRAEDSRYFLSPAWKLAEIQQLVRQYASPFASLRVINPVYERVNVHCKAILWDSVPDKGKAVRQLVVLAQNYIAPWYRKKEIPILRQRYSYKELHTRMVNHEDLMRLVTLEVNGKSLPRIDVDTVDFTFEGKHPWSVLLPVIKIELLSPHDGIEKAEIGSNFIIG
;
A
#
# COMPACT_ATOMS: atom_id res chain seq x y z
N GLY A 1 35.06 -2.47 9.20
CA GLY A 1 34.42 -2.99 8.00
C GLY A 1 34.10 -1.89 7.02
N ALA A 2 34.04 -2.21 5.72
CA ALA A 2 33.69 -1.26 4.68
C ALA A 2 32.20 -0.85 4.82
N SER A 3 31.94 0.44 4.75
CA SER A 3 30.59 0.97 4.71
C SER A 3 29.89 0.58 3.40
N LYS A 4 28.63 0.18 3.49
CA LYS A 4 27.80 -0.12 2.33
C LYS A 4 26.74 0.97 2.20
N ILE A 5 26.70 1.61 1.05
CA ILE A 5 25.72 2.65 0.72
C ILE A 5 24.84 2.13 -0.41
N CYS A 6 23.54 2.10 -0.18
CA CYS A 6 22.56 1.77 -1.19
C CYS A 6 21.64 2.97 -1.40
N LEU A 7 21.67 3.51 -2.61
CA LEU A 7 20.77 4.60 -3.04
C LEU A 7 19.63 4.02 -3.87
N VAL A 8 18.43 4.36 -3.47
CA VAL A 8 17.23 3.98 -4.20
C VAL A 8 16.73 5.17 -5.00
N VAL A 9 16.63 5.01 -6.31
CA VAL A 9 16.23 6.07 -7.24
C VAL A 9 14.76 5.93 -7.57
N PHE A 10 14.00 6.98 -7.27
CA PHE A 10 12.58 7.05 -7.60
C PHE A 10 12.36 7.87 -8.85
N SER A 11 11.69 7.28 -9.84
CA SER A 11 11.17 8.03 -10.97
C SER A 11 9.83 8.67 -10.57
N ARG A 12 9.55 9.83 -11.17
CA ARG A 12 8.32 10.56 -10.90
C ARG A 12 7.12 9.73 -11.36
N ALA A 13 6.14 9.54 -10.48
CA ALA A 13 4.89 8.90 -10.82
C ALA A 13 3.99 9.85 -11.61
N GLU A 14 3.47 9.38 -12.73
CA GLU A 14 2.45 10.06 -13.53
C GLU A 14 1.30 9.09 -13.76
N ASP A 15 0.06 9.55 -13.60
CA ASP A 15 -1.15 8.77 -13.87
C ASP A 15 -1.14 7.34 -13.27
N SER A 16 -0.77 7.21 -12.01
CA SER A 16 -0.65 5.93 -11.30
C SER A 16 0.41 4.99 -11.87
N ARG A 17 1.33 5.48 -12.67
CA ARG A 17 2.47 4.72 -13.17
C ARG A 17 3.73 4.97 -12.35
N TYR A 18 4.42 3.88 -12.05
CA TYR A 18 5.72 3.89 -11.39
C TYR A 18 6.76 3.35 -12.35
N PHE A 19 7.59 4.26 -12.87
CA PHE A 19 8.62 3.91 -13.82
C PHE A 19 9.90 3.49 -13.11
N LEU A 20 10.56 2.51 -13.70
CA LEU A 20 11.91 2.13 -13.31
C LEU A 20 12.91 2.91 -14.16
N SER A 21 13.98 3.38 -13.55
CA SER A 21 15.08 4.00 -14.28
C SER A 21 15.87 2.94 -15.06
N PRO A 22 16.26 3.20 -16.31
CA PRO A 22 17.06 2.25 -17.06
C PRO A 22 18.46 2.09 -16.46
N ALA A 23 19.10 0.97 -16.72
CA ALA A 23 20.40 0.62 -16.16
C ALA A 23 21.49 1.67 -16.45
N TRP A 24 21.49 2.26 -17.63
CA TRP A 24 22.45 3.30 -18.00
C TRP A 24 22.31 4.55 -17.14
N LYS A 25 21.08 4.94 -16.78
CA LYS A 25 20.80 6.08 -15.92
C LYS A 25 21.23 5.83 -14.48
N LEU A 26 20.98 4.63 -13.98
CA LEU A 26 21.47 4.22 -12.65
C LEU A 26 22.99 4.23 -12.57
N ALA A 27 23.66 3.75 -13.61
CA ALA A 27 25.13 3.77 -13.71
C ALA A 27 25.67 5.20 -13.76
N GLU A 28 25.03 6.10 -14.48
CA GLU A 28 25.39 7.52 -14.55
C GLU A 28 25.27 8.18 -13.17
N ILE A 29 24.16 7.94 -12.47
CA ILE A 29 23.95 8.44 -11.10
C ILE A 29 25.01 7.88 -10.17
N GLN A 30 25.34 6.60 -10.29
CA GLN A 30 26.37 5.97 -9.47
C GLN A 30 27.74 6.62 -9.68
N GLN A 31 28.12 6.92 -10.90
CA GLN A 31 29.37 7.62 -11.19
C GLN A 31 29.39 9.03 -10.58
N LEU A 32 28.28 9.75 -10.68
CA LEU A 32 28.17 11.08 -10.11
C LEU A 32 28.31 11.06 -8.58
N VAL A 33 27.56 10.18 -7.92
CA VAL A 33 27.54 10.08 -6.45
C VAL A 33 28.87 9.53 -5.93
N ARG A 34 29.54 8.68 -6.70
CA ARG A 34 30.86 8.12 -6.33
C ARG A 34 31.89 9.18 -6.02
N GLN A 35 31.81 10.33 -6.66
CA GLN A 35 32.74 11.45 -6.44
C GLN A 35 32.61 12.05 -5.03
N TYR A 36 31.46 11.89 -4.39
CA TYR A 36 31.15 12.44 -3.07
C TYR A 36 31.20 11.40 -1.95
N ALA A 37 31.31 10.11 -2.31
CA ALA A 37 31.38 9.04 -1.35
C ALA A 37 32.83 8.70 -0.98
N SER A 38 33.02 8.15 0.22
CA SER A 38 34.34 7.62 0.59
C SER A 38 34.79 6.57 -0.41
N PRO A 39 36.09 6.57 -0.84
CA PRO A 39 36.61 5.57 -1.76
C PRO A 39 36.57 4.15 -1.17
N PHE A 40 36.47 4.03 0.15
CA PHE A 40 36.36 2.74 0.84
C PHE A 40 34.91 2.25 1.01
N ALA A 41 33.93 3.08 0.69
CA ALA A 41 32.53 2.69 0.74
C ALA A 41 32.12 1.93 -0.53
N SER A 42 31.39 0.83 -0.33
CA SER A 42 30.69 0.17 -1.42
C SER A 42 29.41 0.94 -1.74
N LEU A 43 29.30 1.43 -2.97
CA LEU A 43 28.16 2.21 -3.44
C LEU A 43 27.35 1.40 -4.45
N ARG A 44 26.05 1.35 -4.24
CA ARG A 44 25.11 0.72 -5.14
C ARG A 44 23.93 1.64 -5.40
N VAL A 45 23.57 1.83 -6.65
CA VAL A 45 22.41 2.64 -7.09
C VAL A 45 21.42 1.72 -7.76
N ILE A 46 20.21 1.65 -7.23
CA ILE A 46 19.19 0.70 -7.65
C ILE A 46 17.82 1.36 -7.79
N ASN A 47 16.95 0.71 -8.54
CA ASN A 47 15.53 0.99 -8.52
C ASN A 47 14.87 0.40 -7.27
N PRO A 48 13.72 0.96 -6.83
CA PRO A 48 12.89 0.28 -5.85
C PRO A 48 12.26 -0.97 -6.48
N VAL A 49 11.86 -1.89 -5.63
CA VAL A 49 11.00 -3.02 -6.01
C VAL A 49 9.57 -2.67 -5.61
N TYR A 50 8.67 -2.60 -6.58
CA TYR A 50 7.26 -2.35 -6.32
C TYR A 50 6.53 -3.66 -6.07
N GLU A 51 5.91 -3.77 -4.91
CA GLU A 51 5.16 -4.97 -4.49
C GLU A 51 3.71 -4.60 -4.23
N ARG A 52 2.80 -5.35 -4.82
CA ARG A 52 1.36 -5.17 -4.59
C ARG A 52 0.95 -5.73 -3.25
N VAL A 53 0.13 -4.97 -2.53
CA VAL A 53 -0.56 -5.42 -1.32
C VAL A 53 -2.05 -5.49 -1.66
N ASN A 54 -2.58 -6.70 -1.73
CA ASN A 54 -3.98 -6.90 -2.03
C ASN A 54 -4.80 -6.78 -0.75
N VAL A 55 -5.68 -5.79 -0.71
CA VAL A 55 -6.62 -5.57 0.38
C VAL A 55 -8.01 -5.85 -0.13
N HIS A 56 -8.67 -6.86 0.43
CA HIS A 56 -10.04 -7.22 0.09
C HIS A 56 -10.93 -7.03 1.31
N CYS A 57 -11.91 -6.16 1.18
CA CYS A 57 -12.86 -5.84 2.22
C CYS A 57 -14.27 -6.22 1.76
N LYS A 58 -14.98 -6.96 2.60
CA LYS A 58 -16.41 -7.21 2.46
C LYS A 58 -17.15 -6.40 3.51
N ALA A 59 -18.10 -5.60 3.09
CA ALA A 59 -18.84 -4.69 3.96
C ALA A 59 -20.32 -4.60 3.59
N ILE A 60 -21.13 -4.28 4.59
CA ILE A 60 -22.54 -3.95 4.41
C ILE A 60 -22.68 -2.46 4.66
N LEU A 61 -23.10 -1.69 3.67
CA LEU A 61 -23.41 -0.28 3.85
C LEU A 61 -24.78 -0.14 4.49
N TRP A 62 -24.91 0.86 5.36
CA TRP A 62 -26.21 1.17 5.95
C TRP A 62 -27.15 1.77 4.91
N ASP A 63 -28.46 1.47 5.03
CA ASP A 63 -29.48 2.01 4.14
C ASP A 63 -29.58 3.54 4.21
N SER A 64 -29.17 4.12 5.33
CA SER A 64 -29.11 5.57 5.53
C SER A 64 -28.01 6.28 4.72
N VAL A 65 -27.08 5.54 4.13
CA VAL A 65 -26.01 6.11 3.30
C VAL A 65 -26.57 6.54 1.95
N PRO A 66 -26.63 7.85 1.65
CA PRO A 66 -27.31 8.35 0.46
C PRO A 66 -26.54 8.07 -0.84
N ASP A 67 -25.20 8.03 -0.78
CA ASP A 67 -24.33 7.78 -1.93
C ASP A 67 -23.38 6.64 -1.62
N LYS A 68 -23.75 5.44 -2.03
CA LYS A 68 -22.96 4.22 -1.82
C LYS A 68 -21.61 4.27 -2.55
N GLY A 69 -21.58 4.83 -3.74
CA GLY A 69 -20.35 4.98 -4.51
C GLY A 69 -19.34 5.89 -3.83
N LYS A 70 -19.81 7.00 -3.27
CA LYS A 70 -18.96 7.92 -2.48
C LYS A 70 -18.42 7.23 -1.21
N ALA A 71 -19.28 6.49 -0.51
CA ALA A 71 -18.88 5.75 0.67
C ALA A 71 -17.78 4.72 0.37
N VAL A 72 -17.94 3.95 -0.70
CA VAL A 72 -16.93 2.99 -1.15
C VAL A 72 -15.61 3.68 -1.48
N ARG A 73 -15.65 4.80 -2.20
CA ARG A 73 -14.45 5.59 -2.51
C ARG A 73 -13.74 6.08 -1.25
N GLN A 74 -14.49 6.49 -0.23
CA GLN A 74 -13.92 6.90 1.07
C GLN A 74 -13.17 5.74 1.74
N LEU A 75 -13.74 4.54 1.71
CA LEU A 75 -13.10 3.34 2.27
C LEU A 75 -11.83 2.96 1.50
N VAL A 76 -11.87 3.03 0.18
CA VAL A 76 -10.67 2.81 -0.67
C VAL A 76 -9.57 3.80 -0.31
N VAL A 77 -9.92 5.08 -0.22
CA VAL A 77 -8.96 6.14 0.14
C VAL A 77 -8.36 5.92 1.52
N LEU A 78 -9.16 5.49 2.47
CA LEU A 78 -8.70 5.25 3.83
C LEU A 78 -7.66 4.13 3.90
N ALA A 79 -7.93 2.99 3.27
CA ALA A 79 -6.98 1.87 3.19
C ALA A 79 -5.71 2.26 2.40
N GLN A 80 -5.89 2.99 1.31
CA GLN A 80 -4.79 3.49 0.48
C GLN A 80 -3.89 4.45 1.26
N ASN A 81 -4.47 5.39 2.01
CA ASN A 81 -3.70 6.35 2.81
C ASN A 81 -2.96 5.69 3.98
N TYR A 82 -3.43 4.56 4.47
CA TYR A 82 -2.70 3.83 5.49
C TYR A 82 -1.41 3.20 4.92
N ILE A 83 -1.50 2.57 3.76
CA ILE A 83 -0.37 1.83 3.17
C ILE A 83 0.54 2.76 2.35
N ALA A 84 -0.05 3.67 1.59
CA ALA A 84 0.68 4.57 0.69
C ALA A 84 0.24 6.03 0.85
N PRO A 85 0.50 6.66 2.02
CA PRO A 85 0.09 8.04 2.28
C PRO A 85 0.77 9.04 1.35
N TRP A 86 1.95 8.70 0.87
CA TRP A 86 2.76 9.50 -0.05
C TRP A 86 2.16 9.62 -1.46
N TYR A 87 1.32 8.67 -1.86
CA TYR A 87 0.80 8.62 -3.23
C TYR A 87 -0.05 9.82 -3.60
N ARG A 88 -1.04 10.16 -2.77
CA ARG A 88 -1.93 11.31 -3.02
C ARG A 88 -1.23 12.65 -2.88
N LYS A 89 -0.25 12.71 -2.03
CA LYS A 89 0.55 13.91 -1.81
C LYS A 89 1.64 14.09 -2.86
N LYS A 90 1.83 13.12 -3.75
CA LYS A 90 2.90 13.08 -4.75
C LYS A 90 4.30 13.25 -4.15
N GLU A 91 4.45 12.68 -2.97
CA GLU A 91 5.73 12.64 -2.24
C GLU A 91 6.53 11.41 -2.62
N ILE A 92 7.77 11.35 -2.16
CA ILE A 92 8.63 10.18 -2.33
C ILE A 92 8.06 9.00 -1.52
N PRO A 93 7.98 7.80 -2.10
CA PRO A 93 7.54 6.60 -1.37
C PRO A 93 8.37 6.33 -0.12
N ILE A 94 7.73 5.83 0.91
CA ILE A 94 8.38 5.48 2.16
C ILE A 94 8.89 4.05 2.07
N LEU A 95 10.18 3.85 2.38
CA LEU A 95 10.83 2.55 2.42
C LEU A 95 10.80 1.97 3.84
N ARG A 96 11.01 0.66 3.94
CA ARG A 96 11.16 -0.08 5.22
C ARG A 96 9.97 0.08 6.15
N GLN A 97 8.78 0.18 5.60
CA GLN A 97 7.56 0.25 6.40
C GLN A 97 7.02 -1.15 6.69
N ARG A 98 6.62 -1.33 7.93
CA ARG A 98 5.88 -2.49 8.40
C ARG A 98 4.49 -2.03 8.82
N TYR A 99 3.47 -2.70 8.33
CA TYR A 99 2.09 -2.35 8.57
C TYR A 99 1.41 -3.41 9.41
N SER A 100 0.54 -2.95 10.31
CA SER A 100 -0.25 -3.80 11.19
C SER A 100 -1.62 -4.08 10.58
N TYR A 101 -2.01 -5.34 10.54
CA TYR A 101 -3.37 -5.72 10.14
C TYR A 101 -4.42 -5.17 11.11
N LYS A 102 -4.19 -5.28 12.42
CA LYS A 102 -5.10 -4.74 13.43
C LYS A 102 -5.31 -3.24 13.28
N GLU A 103 -4.25 -2.49 12.98
CA GLU A 103 -4.36 -1.06 12.78
C GLU A 103 -5.19 -0.72 11.54
N LEU A 104 -4.96 -1.41 10.43
CA LEU A 104 -5.78 -1.24 9.23
C LEU A 104 -7.25 -1.57 9.52
N HIS A 105 -7.50 -2.69 10.19
CA HIS A 105 -8.85 -3.10 10.60
C HIS A 105 -9.52 -2.05 11.47
N THR A 106 -8.82 -1.54 12.48
CA THR A 106 -9.34 -0.49 13.38
C THR A 106 -9.70 0.78 12.62
N ARG A 107 -8.89 1.18 11.68
CA ARG A 107 -9.18 2.34 10.83
C ARG A 107 -10.41 2.15 9.97
N MET A 108 -10.62 0.94 9.45
CA MET A 108 -11.81 0.60 8.66
C MET A 108 -13.08 0.56 9.53
N VAL A 109 -13.00 -0.03 10.72
CA VAL A 109 -14.13 -0.15 11.65
C VAL A 109 -14.57 1.19 12.22
N ASN A 110 -13.68 2.17 12.35
CA ASN A 110 -14.01 3.50 12.84
C ASN A 110 -15.01 4.27 11.93
N HIS A 111 -15.41 3.68 10.80
CA HIS A 111 -16.45 4.20 9.93
C HIS A 111 -17.80 3.47 10.12
N GLU A 112 -18.14 3.13 11.33
CA GLU A 112 -19.40 2.47 11.69
C GLU A 112 -20.66 3.25 11.27
N ASP A 113 -20.55 4.55 11.09
CA ASP A 113 -21.62 5.41 10.56
C ASP A 113 -21.94 5.13 9.08
N LEU A 114 -21.00 4.55 8.34
CA LEU A 114 -21.15 4.23 6.92
C LEU A 114 -21.46 2.76 6.70
N MET A 115 -20.83 1.87 7.46
CA MET A 115 -20.85 0.44 7.16
C MET A 115 -20.65 -0.45 8.37
N ARG A 116 -21.00 -1.73 8.18
CA ARG A 116 -20.53 -2.83 9.01
C ARG A 116 -19.47 -3.61 8.23
N LEU A 117 -18.27 -3.70 8.76
CA LEU A 117 -17.21 -4.53 8.22
C LEU A 117 -17.52 -6.01 8.47
N VAL A 118 -17.55 -6.80 7.41
CA VAL A 118 -17.80 -8.26 7.50
C VAL A 118 -16.48 -9.01 7.51
N THR A 119 -15.63 -8.77 6.51
CA THR A 119 -14.29 -9.37 6.44
C THR A 119 -13.29 -8.37 5.91
N LEU A 120 -12.05 -8.51 6.36
CA LEU A 120 -10.90 -7.80 5.83
C LEU A 120 -9.78 -8.80 5.61
N GLU A 121 -9.28 -8.86 4.39
CA GLU A 121 -8.14 -9.71 4.03
C GLU A 121 -7.01 -8.86 3.49
N VAL A 122 -5.80 -9.18 3.89
CA VAL A 122 -4.58 -8.59 3.34
C VAL A 122 -3.71 -9.72 2.80
N ASN A 123 -3.47 -9.72 1.49
CA ASN A 123 -2.75 -10.77 0.78
C ASN A 123 -3.31 -12.18 1.07
N GLY A 124 -4.63 -12.29 1.14
CA GLY A 124 -5.33 -13.54 1.42
C GLY A 124 -5.34 -13.97 2.89
N LYS A 125 -4.78 -13.18 3.80
CA LYS A 125 -4.79 -13.45 5.24
C LYS A 125 -5.76 -12.54 5.97
N SER A 126 -6.47 -13.11 6.93
CA SER A 126 -7.38 -12.37 7.80
C SER A 126 -7.32 -12.90 9.22
N LEU A 127 -7.78 -12.09 10.16
CA LEU A 127 -8.04 -12.53 11.52
C LEU A 127 -9.56 -12.63 11.70
N PRO A 128 -10.09 -13.81 12.08
CA PRO A 128 -11.55 -14.04 12.12
C PRO A 128 -12.23 -13.24 13.21
N ARG A 129 -11.50 -12.92 14.25
CA ARG A 129 -11.98 -12.12 15.38
C ARG A 129 -10.82 -11.29 15.92
N ILE A 130 -11.07 -10.01 16.15
CA ILE A 130 -10.07 -9.10 16.70
C ILE A 130 -10.52 -8.65 18.07
N ASP A 131 -9.75 -9.02 19.08
CA ASP A 131 -9.86 -8.57 20.44
C ASP A 131 -8.47 -8.18 20.99
N VAL A 132 -8.42 -7.84 22.28
CA VAL A 132 -7.17 -7.38 22.91
C VAL A 132 -6.09 -8.46 22.89
N ASP A 133 -6.48 -9.73 22.99
CA ASP A 133 -5.56 -10.87 23.09
C ASP A 133 -5.20 -11.46 21.71
N THR A 134 -5.85 -11.04 20.64
CA THR A 134 -5.55 -11.52 19.30
C THR A 134 -4.15 -11.09 18.88
N VAL A 135 -3.33 -12.06 18.49
CA VAL A 135 -2.00 -11.79 17.95
C VAL A 135 -2.15 -11.16 16.57
N ASP A 136 -1.57 -9.97 16.44
CA ASP A 136 -1.54 -9.26 15.17
C ASP A 136 -0.62 -9.95 14.17
N PHE A 137 -0.87 -9.74 12.89
CA PHE A 137 0.14 -9.99 11.87
C PHE A 137 0.50 -8.69 11.15
N THR A 138 1.73 -8.63 10.72
CA THR A 138 2.26 -7.49 9.99
C THR A 138 2.53 -7.88 8.54
N PHE A 139 2.52 -6.88 7.67
CA PHE A 139 2.90 -7.05 6.28
C PHE A 139 3.92 -5.99 5.89
N GLU A 140 4.92 -6.42 5.16
CA GLU A 140 6.04 -5.58 4.74
C GLU A 140 6.59 -6.06 3.39
N GLY A 141 7.42 -5.24 2.76
CA GLY A 141 8.12 -5.62 1.54
C GLY A 141 9.20 -6.66 1.78
N LYS A 142 9.54 -7.41 0.75
CA LYS A 142 10.57 -8.45 0.79
C LYS A 142 11.99 -7.90 0.92
N HIS A 143 12.18 -6.64 0.53
CA HIS A 143 13.48 -5.96 0.56
C HIS A 143 13.40 -4.62 1.27
N PRO A 144 14.52 -4.11 1.83
CA PRO A 144 14.56 -2.76 2.40
C PRO A 144 14.22 -1.65 1.41
N TRP A 145 14.37 -1.91 0.10
CA TRP A 145 14.05 -0.99 -1.00
C TRP A 145 12.71 -1.29 -1.68
N SER A 146 11.89 -2.12 -1.06
CA SER A 146 10.54 -2.38 -1.54
C SER A 146 9.62 -1.22 -1.24
N VAL A 147 8.73 -0.94 -2.20
CA VAL A 147 7.62 0.01 -2.08
C VAL A 147 6.32 -0.76 -2.20
N LEU A 148 5.47 -0.66 -1.18
CA LEU A 148 4.18 -1.33 -1.18
C LEU A 148 3.13 -0.49 -1.89
N LEU A 149 2.48 -1.09 -2.88
CA LEU A 149 1.41 -0.48 -3.65
C LEU A 149 0.07 -1.18 -3.31
N PRO A 150 -0.84 -0.50 -2.61
CA PRO A 150 -2.10 -1.10 -2.24
C PRO A 150 -3.03 -1.28 -3.44
N VAL A 151 -3.56 -2.47 -3.59
CA VAL A 151 -4.65 -2.79 -4.52
C VAL A 151 -5.87 -3.09 -3.66
N ILE A 152 -6.82 -2.15 -3.65
CA ILE A 152 -7.96 -2.19 -2.75
C ILE A 152 -9.20 -2.66 -3.52
N LYS A 153 -9.85 -3.68 -2.98
CA LYS A 153 -11.11 -4.20 -3.48
C LYS A 153 -12.15 -4.15 -2.36
N ILE A 154 -13.24 -3.42 -2.59
CA ILE A 154 -14.38 -3.37 -1.68
C ILE A 154 -15.54 -4.11 -2.33
N GLU A 155 -16.02 -5.14 -1.65
CA GLU A 155 -17.19 -5.92 -2.05
C GLU A 155 -18.34 -5.60 -1.11
N LEU A 156 -19.45 -5.13 -1.68
CA LEU A 156 -20.64 -4.82 -0.91
C LEU A 156 -21.54 -6.06 -0.82
N LEU A 157 -21.93 -6.38 0.40
CA LEU A 157 -22.89 -7.44 0.70
C LEU A 157 -24.25 -6.83 0.98
N SER A 158 -25.30 -7.51 0.51
CA SER A 158 -26.66 -7.16 0.90
C SER A 158 -26.96 -7.71 2.30
N PRO A 159 -27.64 -6.94 3.17
CA PRO A 159 -28.04 -7.43 4.48
C PRO A 159 -29.05 -8.59 4.42
N HIS A 160 -29.70 -8.82 3.29
CA HIS A 160 -30.80 -9.75 3.17
C HIS A 160 -30.54 -10.99 2.32
N ASP A 161 -29.89 -10.92 1.15
CA ASP A 161 -29.87 -12.05 0.22
C ASP A 161 -28.70 -12.10 -0.77
N GLY A 162 -27.52 -11.77 -0.40
CA GLY A 162 -26.44 -12.04 -1.30
C GLY A 162 -25.55 -10.87 -1.67
N ILE A 163 -24.65 -11.17 -2.54
CA ILE A 163 -23.55 -10.29 -2.91
C ILE A 163 -24.04 -9.32 -3.95
N GLU A 164 -24.17 -8.05 -3.60
CA GLU A 164 -24.21 -6.98 -4.59
C GLU A 164 -22.77 -6.78 -5.11
N LYS A 165 -22.57 -7.18 -6.35
CA LYS A 165 -21.26 -7.02 -7.00
C LYS A 165 -21.04 -5.58 -7.44
N ALA A 166 -20.63 -4.73 -6.53
CA ALA A 166 -19.99 -3.47 -6.88
C ALA A 166 -18.51 -3.56 -6.53
N GLU A 167 -17.70 -3.90 -7.51
CA GLU A 167 -16.25 -3.93 -7.33
C GLU A 167 -15.68 -2.57 -7.71
N ILE A 168 -15.29 -1.79 -6.71
CA ILE A 168 -14.53 -0.56 -6.90
C ILE A 168 -13.16 -0.79 -6.28
N GLY A 169 -12.13 -0.70 -7.09
CA GLY A 169 -10.76 -0.89 -6.65
C GLY A 169 -9.83 0.21 -7.12
N SER A 170 -8.63 0.18 -6.60
CA SER A 170 -7.54 1.05 -6.98
C SER A 170 -6.37 0.20 -7.46
N ASN A 171 -5.93 0.42 -8.69
CA ASN A 171 -4.80 -0.26 -9.28
C ASN A 171 -3.64 0.70 -9.53
N PHE A 172 -2.44 0.25 -9.18
CA PHE A 172 -1.20 0.93 -9.52
C PHE A 172 -0.54 0.22 -10.71
N ILE A 173 -0.11 1.01 -11.68
CA ILE A 173 0.58 0.51 -12.86
C ILE A 173 2.08 0.55 -12.62
N ILE A 174 2.72 -0.61 -12.75
CA ILE A 174 4.16 -0.79 -12.66
C ILE A 174 4.69 -0.89 -14.10
N GLY A 175 5.51 0.05 -14.46
CA GLY A 175 6.10 0.13 -15.80
C GLY A 175 7.60 -0.04 -15.82
#